data_3941929e081928b7ab47608b1332b22c
#
_entry.id   3941929e081928b7ab47608b1332b22c
#
_cell.length_a   1.000
_cell.length_b   1.000
_cell.length_c   1.000
_cell.angle_alpha   90.00
_cell.angle_beta   90.00
_cell.angle_gamma   90.00
#
_symmetry.space_group_name_H-M   'P 1'
#
loop_
_entity.id
_entity.type
_entity.pdbx_description
1 polymer ?
#
loop_
_entity_poly.entity_id
_entity_poly.type
_entity_poly.pdbx_seq_one_letter_code
_entity_poly.pdbx_strand_id
1 'polypeptide(L)'
;SGVITDVSDKIWDYAELSLREYKSGELYAKVLKEEGFTVEHPFDNIETAFRASYGSGKPVIGILAEYDALTGLSQIAGSETRKELVADGNGHGCGHNLLGAGAMAAAFAIKKYLEEKGEGSGKVILYGCPGEEGAATKAFMARDGVFAECDAALTWHPGNVNQVTSGTCNTCIQTEYKFTGVASHAAGAPDKGRYDLDAVELMNIGVQFLREHMPDSARIHYSITD
;
A
#
# COMPACT_ATOMS: atom_id res chain seq x y z
N SER A 1 -2.17 -23.36 8.84
CA SER A 1 -3.05 -22.70 7.83
C SER A 1 -4.11 -21.82 8.48
N GLY A 2 -4.67 -22.18 9.65
CA GLY A 2 -5.70 -21.38 10.32
C GLY A 2 -5.26 -19.96 10.63
N VAL A 3 -4.07 -19.78 11.19
CA VAL A 3 -3.54 -18.44 11.54
C VAL A 3 -3.47 -17.48 10.33
N ILE A 4 -3.03 -17.98 9.18
CA ILE A 4 -2.93 -17.16 7.95
C ILE A 4 -4.30 -16.70 7.48
N THR A 5 -5.27 -17.60 7.45
CA THR A 5 -6.66 -17.29 7.08
C THR A 5 -7.26 -16.29 8.07
N ASP A 6 -7.11 -16.54 9.37
CA ASP A 6 -7.62 -15.65 10.42
C ASP A 6 -7.06 -14.24 10.33
N VAL A 7 -5.78 -14.10 9.99
CA VAL A 7 -5.16 -12.77 9.79
C VAL A 7 -5.76 -12.09 8.56
N SER A 8 -5.84 -12.79 7.44
CA SER A 8 -6.45 -12.25 6.22
C SER A 8 -7.88 -11.78 6.44
N ASP A 9 -8.71 -12.61 7.10
CA ASP A 9 -10.12 -12.30 7.35
C ASP A 9 -10.28 -11.10 8.29
N LYS A 10 -9.46 -11.01 9.34
CA LYS A 10 -9.48 -9.86 10.24
C LYS A 10 -9.06 -8.56 9.56
N ILE A 11 -8.02 -8.61 8.70
CA ILE A 11 -7.59 -7.42 7.94
C ILE A 11 -8.67 -7.01 6.94
N TRP A 12 -9.34 -7.97 6.30
CA TRP A 12 -10.52 -7.71 5.49
C TRP A 12 -11.60 -6.96 6.27
N ASP A 13 -11.91 -7.40 7.49
CA ASP A 13 -12.92 -6.78 8.34
C ASP A 13 -12.49 -5.38 8.84
N TYR A 14 -11.21 -5.17 9.09
CA TYR A 14 -10.71 -3.87 9.54
C TYR A 14 -10.80 -2.82 8.44
N ALA A 15 -10.53 -3.17 7.20
CA ALA A 15 -10.58 -2.32 6.01
C ALA A 15 -9.98 -0.91 6.26
N GLU A 16 -8.81 -0.87 6.87
CA GLU A 16 -8.13 0.37 7.25
C GLU A 16 -7.43 0.99 6.05
N LEU A 17 -7.55 2.31 5.91
CA LEU A 17 -6.96 3.06 4.81
C LEU A 17 -5.46 3.31 5.02
N SER A 18 -4.81 3.73 3.95
CA SER A 18 -3.40 4.15 3.89
C SER A 18 -2.97 4.96 5.10
N LEU A 19 -1.91 4.52 5.79
CA LEU A 19 -1.35 5.09 7.02
C LEU A 19 -2.31 5.14 8.22
N ARG A 20 -3.39 4.38 8.17
CA ARG A 20 -4.37 4.21 9.25
C ARG A 20 -4.55 2.76 9.66
N GLU A 21 -3.67 1.87 9.19
CA GLU A 21 -3.72 0.43 9.39
C GLU A 21 -3.22 0.01 10.80
N TYR A 22 -3.70 0.71 11.82
CA TYR A 22 -3.25 0.51 13.21
C TYR A 22 -3.54 -0.90 13.71
N LYS A 23 -4.79 -1.38 13.53
CA LYS A 23 -5.18 -2.73 13.98
C LYS A 23 -4.49 -3.81 13.16
N SER A 24 -4.32 -3.57 11.86
CA SER A 24 -3.65 -4.50 10.95
C SER A 24 -2.17 -4.63 11.31
N GLY A 25 -1.45 -3.52 11.51
CA GLY A 25 -0.06 -3.52 11.93
C GLY A 25 0.15 -4.19 13.29
N GLU A 26 -0.70 -3.87 14.28
CA GLU A 26 -0.68 -4.52 15.60
C GLU A 26 -0.95 -6.03 15.53
N LEU A 27 -1.90 -6.44 14.69
CA LEU A 27 -2.22 -7.86 14.50
C LEU A 27 -1.03 -8.63 13.93
N TYR A 28 -0.37 -8.10 12.89
CA TYR A 28 0.85 -8.71 12.36
C TYR A 28 1.95 -8.77 13.40
N ALA A 29 2.23 -7.66 14.10
CA ALA A 29 3.26 -7.60 15.12
C ALA A 29 3.03 -8.63 16.24
N LYS A 30 1.77 -8.80 16.66
CA LYS A 30 1.39 -9.80 17.67
C LYS A 30 1.62 -11.22 17.18
N VAL A 31 1.05 -11.57 16.03
CA VAL A 31 1.13 -12.94 15.48
C VAL A 31 2.58 -13.33 15.21
N LEU A 32 3.38 -12.44 14.65
CA LEU A 32 4.79 -12.69 14.37
C LEU A 32 5.62 -12.88 15.63
N LYS A 33 5.33 -12.15 16.72
CA LYS A 33 5.96 -12.38 18.03
C LYS A 33 5.59 -13.75 18.60
N GLU A 34 4.32 -14.12 18.54
CA GLU A 34 3.83 -15.43 18.99
C GLU A 34 4.48 -16.58 18.22
N GLU A 35 4.79 -16.35 16.95
CA GLU A 35 5.50 -17.30 16.08
C GLU A 35 7.03 -17.22 16.20
N GLY A 36 7.55 -16.46 17.15
CA GLY A 36 8.99 -16.43 17.51
C GLY A 36 9.86 -15.54 16.64
N PHE A 37 9.30 -14.59 15.89
CA PHE A 37 10.07 -13.56 15.22
C PHE A 37 10.49 -12.46 16.18
N THR A 38 11.63 -11.85 15.92
CA THR A 38 12.00 -10.57 16.54
C THR A 38 11.29 -9.45 15.78
N VAL A 39 10.41 -8.72 16.48
CA VAL A 39 9.51 -7.74 15.85
C VAL A 39 9.76 -6.33 16.38
N GLU A 40 9.93 -5.40 15.46
CA GLU A 40 9.94 -3.96 15.65
C GLU A 40 8.64 -3.37 15.10
N HIS A 41 7.86 -2.68 15.94
CA HIS A 41 6.62 -2.01 15.60
C HIS A 41 6.32 -0.93 16.65
N PRO A 42 6.13 0.35 16.27
CA PRO A 42 6.26 0.91 14.90
C PRO A 42 7.68 0.80 14.34
N PHE A 43 7.83 0.98 13.03
CA PHE A 43 9.11 0.85 12.35
C PHE A 43 9.33 1.99 11.34
N ASP A 44 10.59 2.43 11.18
CA ASP A 44 11.04 3.45 10.23
C ASP A 44 10.25 4.78 10.34
N ASN A 45 9.91 5.20 11.56
CA ASN A 45 9.06 6.37 11.85
C ASN A 45 7.66 6.33 11.21
N ILE A 46 7.20 5.16 10.78
CA ILE A 46 5.85 4.93 10.26
C ILE A 46 5.06 4.13 11.31
N GLU A 47 4.03 4.74 11.89
CA GLU A 47 3.30 4.17 13.04
C GLU A 47 2.71 2.78 12.77
N THR A 48 2.27 2.54 11.53
CA THR A 48 1.61 1.30 11.14
C THR A 48 2.55 0.28 10.49
N ALA A 49 3.83 0.66 10.23
CA ALA A 49 4.84 -0.24 9.69
C ALA A 49 5.43 -1.17 10.75
N PHE A 50 5.90 -2.34 10.32
CA PHE A 50 6.65 -3.26 11.15
C PHE A 50 7.81 -3.91 10.40
N ARG A 51 8.76 -4.42 11.17
CA ARG A 51 9.84 -5.28 10.70
C ARG A 51 9.91 -6.51 11.60
N ALA A 52 9.83 -7.69 11.00
CA ALA A 52 9.91 -8.95 11.74
C ALA A 52 11.00 -9.84 11.14
N SER A 53 11.96 -10.27 11.94
CA SER A 53 13.10 -11.06 11.47
C SER A 53 13.25 -12.38 12.20
N TYR A 54 13.76 -13.39 11.47
CA TYR A 54 14.10 -14.69 12.02
C TYR A 54 15.36 -15.25 11.34
N GLY A 55 16.18 -15.93 12.12
CA GLY A 55 17.43 -16.54 11.65
C GLY A 55 18.62 -15.59 11.66
N SER A 56 19.76 -16.10 11.22
CA SER A 56 21.05 -15.39 11.19
C SER A 56 21.89 -15.87 10.01
N GLY A 57 22.85 -15.04 9.59
CA GLY A 57 23.74 -15.36 8.48
C GLY A 57 23.21 -14.91 7.13
N LYS A 58 23.67 -15.55 6.08
CA LYS A 58 23.37 -15.26 4.67
C LYS A 58 22.76 -16.48 3.97
N PRO A 59 21.88 -16.30 2.97
CA PRO A 59 21.38 -15.02 2.47
C PRO A 59 20.37 -14.36 3.41
N VAL A 60 20.19 -13.04 3.30
CA VAL A 60 19.12 -12.27 3.93
C VAL A 60 18.02 -12.03 2.90
N ILE A 61 16.86 -12.59 3.12
CA ILE A 61 15.70 -12.48 2.22
C ILE A 61 14.63 -11.58 2.84
N GLY A 62 14.35 -10.47 2.19
CA GLY A 62 13.23 -9.59 2.51
C GLY A 62 11.94 -10.06 1.84
N ILE A 63 10.83 -10.04 2.56
CA ILE A 63 9.49 -10.23 2.01
C ILE A 63 8.67 -9.01 2.36
N LEU A 64 7.96 -8.44 1.38
CA LEU A 64 7.20 -7.22 1.55
C LEU A 64 5.72 -7.54 1.67
N ALA A 65 5.07 -6.99 2.70
CA ALA A 65 3.65 -7.18 2.98
C ALA A 65 2.91 -5.84 2.88
N GLU A 66 1.76 -5.83 2.24
CA GLU A 66 0.83 -4.71 2.17
C GLU A 66 -0.47 -5.11 2.86
N TYR A 67 -1.22 -4.14 3.41
CA TYR A 67 -2.45 -4.42 4.17
C TYR A 67 -3.42 -3.24 4.24
N ASP A 68 -3.25 -2.21 3.42
CA ASP A 68 -4.17 -1.08 3.32
C ASP A 68 -5.36 -1.38 2.40
N ALA A 69 -6.50 -0.78 2.72
CA ALA A 69 -7.74 -0.86 1.98
C ALA A 69 -7.99 0.41 1.14
N LEU A 70 -9.03 0.36 0.33
CA LEU A 70 -9.46 1.44 -0.55
C LEU A 70 -10.81 2.01 -0.11
N THR A 71 -10.98 3.32 -0.26
CA THR A 71 -12.22 4.03 0.05
C THR A 71 -13.35 3.61 -0.91
N GLY A 72 -14.55 3.43 -0.36
CA GLY A 72 -15.76 3.17 -1.16
C GLY A 72 -15.81 1.79 -1.82
N LEU A 73 -14.95 0.86 -1.41
CA LEU A 73 -14.89 -0.50 -1.96
C LEU A 73 -15.35 -1.58 -0.97
N SER A 74 -16.21 -1.21 0.00
CA SER A 74 -16.83 -2.18 0.88
C SER A 74 -17.61 -3.23 0.09
N GLN A 75 -17.40 -4.50 0.44
CA GLN A 75 -17.96 -5.63 -0.31
C GLN A 75 -18.31 -6.77 0.64
N ILE A 76 -19.45 -7.40 0.45
CA ILE A 76 -19.81 -8.65 1.11
C ILE A 76 -18.94 -9.78 0.55
N ALA A 77 -18.24 -10.48 1.43
CA ALA A 77 -17.39 -11.60 1.05
C ALA A 77 -18.22 -12.72 0.37
N GLY A 78 -17.65 -13.29 -0.70
CA GLY A 78 -18.28 -14.38 -1.46
C GLY A 78 -19.45 -13.95 -2.35
N SER A 79 -19.77 -12.66 -2.49
CA SER A 79 -20.77 -12.18 -3.42
C SER A 79 -20.19 -12.05 -4.83
N GLU A 80 -20.88 -12.61 -5.81
CA GLU A 80 -20.51 -12.49 -7.24
C GLU A 80 -20.96 -11.14 -7.87
N THR A 81 -21.70 -10.34 -7.12
CA THR A 81 -22.19 -9.04 -7.55
C THR A 81 -21.70 -7.95 -6.59
N ARG A 82 -21.60 -6.71 -7.08
CA ARG A 82 -21.30 -5.57 -6.21
C ARG A 82 -22.40 -5.46 -5.13
N LYS A 83 -22.00 -5.63 -3.89
CA LYS A 83 -22.87 -5.50 -2.74
C LYS A 83 -22.08 -5.04 -1.53
N GLU A 84 -22.30 -3.82 -1.14
CA GLU A 84 -21.62 -3.21 0.00
C GLU A 84 -22.00 -3.91 1.31
N LEU A 85 -21.02 -4.20 2.16
CA LEU A 85 -21.22 -4.61 3.54
C LEU A 85 -21.59 -3.41 4.40
N VAL A 86 -20.90 -2.30 4.19
CA VAL A 86 -21.11 -0.99 4.83
C VAL A 86 -21.28 0.03 3.73
N ALA A 87 -22.38 0.78 3.74
CA ALA A 87 -22.63 1.82 2.74
C ALA A 87 -21.48 2.84 2.71
N ASP A 88 -20.97 3.13 1.53
CA ASP A 88 -19.80 4.00 1.29
C ASP A 88 -18.54 3.62 2.09
N GLY A 89 -18.50 2.41 2.64
CA GLY A 89 -17.40 1.91 3.46
C GLY A 89 -16.17 1.52 2.66
N ASN A 90 -15.06 1.32 3.37
CA ASN A 90 -13.81 0.88 2.79
C ASN A 90 -13.80 -0.64 2.52
N GLY A 91 -12.90 -1.10 1.65
CA GLY A 91 -12.73 -2.53 1.38
C GLY A 91 -11.43 -2.85 0.65
N HIS A 92 -11.06 -4.13 0.70
CA HIS A 92 -9.83 -4.64 0.09
C HIS A 92 -10.01 -4.95 -1.41
N GLY A 93 -10.33 -3.93 -2.21
CA GLY A 93 -10.50 -4.08 -3.66
C GLY A 93 -9.22 -4.48 -4.39
N CYS A 94 -8.05 -4.15 -3.85
CA CYS A 94 -6.74 -4.55 -4.37
C CYS A 94 -6.23 -5.89 -3.80
N GLY A 95 -6.88 -6.43 -2.77
CA GLY A 95 -6.53 -7.71 -2.17
C GLY A 95 -5.32 -7.68 -1.23
N HIS A 96 -4.99 -6.54 -0.64
CA HIS A 96 -3.85 -6.41 0.28
C HIS A 96 -4.02 -7.23 1.56
N ASN A 97 -5.24 -7.55 1.99
CA ASN A 97 -5.48 -8.52 3.06
C ASN A 97 -4.91 -9.90 2.73
N LEU A 98 -5.02 -10.34 1.47
CA LEU A 98 -4.43 -11.59 0.97
C LEU A 98 -2.91 -11.46 0.78
N LEU A 99 -2.46 -10.31 0.24
CA LEU A 99 -1.05 -10.06 -0.04
C LEU A 99 -0.22 -10.15 1.24
N GLY A 100 -0.60 -9.41 2.27
CA GLY A 100 0.12 -9.43 3.54
C GLY A 100 0.08 -10.79 4.24
N ALA A 101 -1.07 -11.45 4.26
CA ALA A 101 -1.20 -12.79 4.84
C ALA A 101 -0.37 -13.84 4.08
N GLY A 102 -0.34 -13.77 2.75
CA GLY A 102 0.51 -14.64 1.92
C GLY A 102 1.99 -14.38 2.11
N ALA A 103 2.40 -13.13 2.24
CA ALA A 103 3.77 -12.74 2.58
C ALA A 103 4.19 -13.31 3.95
N MET A 104 3.30 -13.24 4.96
CA MET A 104 3.52 -13.84 6.27
C MET A 104 3.65 -15.37 6.18
N ALA A 105 2.82 -16.03 5.36
CA ALA A 105 2.92 -17.46 5.14
C ALA A 105 4.27 -17.88 4.53
N ALA A 106 4.78 -17.08 3.59
CA ALA A 106 6.10 -17.28 3.02
C ALA A 106 7.22 -17.14 4.07
N ALA A 107 7.12 -16.11 4.94
CA ALA A 107 8.06 -15.93 6.04
C ALA A 107 8.06 -17.12 7.01
N PHE A 108 6.88 -17.67 7.35
CA PHE A 108 6.78 -18.87 8.19
C PHE A 108 7.39 -20.11 7.51
N ALA A 109 7.19 -20.26 6.21
CA ALA A 109 7.79 -21.39 5.47
C ALA A 109 9.32 -21.29 5.47
N ILE A 110 9.88 -20.10 5.26
CA ILE A 110 11.33 -19.87 5.32
C ILE A 110 11.85 -20.09 6.75
N LYS A 111 11.14 -19.58 7.77
CA LYS A 111 11.50 -19.83 9.18
C LYS A 111 11.65 -21.33 9.43
N LYS A 112 10.66 -22.13 9.05
CA LYS A 112 10.71 -23.58 9.21
C LYS A 112 11.92 -24.20 8.50
N TYR A 113 12.21 -23.76 7.29
CA TYR A 113 13.41 -24.20 6.55
C TYR A 113 14.71 -23.85 7.31
N LEU A 114 14.81 -22.64 7.87
CA LEU A 114 15.99 -22.21 8.63
C LEU A 114 16.15 -23.00 9.93
N GLU A 115 15.05 -23.35 10.61
CA GLU A 115 15.07 -24.23 11.79
C GLU A 115 15.65 -25.62 11.46
N GLU A 116 15.30 -26.18 10.30
CA GLU A 116 15.82 -27.47 9.85
C GLU A 116 17.31 -27.40 9.42
N LYS A 117 17.77 -26.24 8.91
CA LYS A 117 19.16 -26.05 8.45
C LYS A 117 20.13 -25.66 9.56
N GLY A 118 19.63 -25.09 10.65
CA GLY A 118 20.42 -24.67 11.78
C GLY A 118 20.90 -23.21 11.73
N GLU A 119 21.52 -22.77 12.82
CA GLU A 119 22.01 -21.41 13.00
C GLU A 119 23.00 -20.99 11.90
N GLY A 120 22.93 -19.74 11.45
CA GLY A 120 23.82 -19.18 10.44
C GLY A 120 23.46 -19.51 9.00
N SER A 121 22.39 -20.28 8.76
CA SER A 121 22.01 -20.74 7.41
C SER A 121 21.25 -19.70 6.58
N GLY A 122 20.93 -18.54 7.15
CA GLY A 122 20.24 -17.44 6.48
C GLY A 122 19.31 -16.68 7.41
N LYS A 123 18.72 -15.61 6.90
CA LYS A 123 17.79 -14.72 7.62
C LYS A 123 16.61 -14.39 6.74
N VAL A 124 15.41 -14.43 7.30
CA VAL A 124 14.21 -13.88 6.66
C VAL A 124 13.75 -12.64 7.41
N ILE A 125 13.32 -11.64 6.67
CA ILE A 125 12.74 -10.41 7.21
C ILE A 125 11.42 -10.16 6.50
N LEU A 126 10.33 -10.11 7.27
CA LEU A 126 9.04 -9.65 6.78
C LEU A 126 8.90 -8.17 7.11
N TYR A 127 8.76 -7.36 6.09
CA TYR A 127 8.51 -5.94 6.21
C TYR A 127 7.02 -5.65 6.02
N GLY A 128 6.39 -5.03 7.00
CA GLY A 128 5.07 -4.44 6.87
C GLY A 128 5.18 -3.06 6.25
N CYS A 129 4.70 -2.93 5.03
CA CYS A 129 4.77 -1.74 4.20
C CYS A 129 3.35 -1.16 4.05
N PRO A 130 2.88 -0.32 4.99
CA PRO A 130 1.55 0.26 4.96
C PRO A 130 1.42 1.31 3.86
N GLY A 131 0.18 1.68 3.52
CA GLY A 131 -0.10 2.84 2.68
C GLY A 131 0.40 2.73 1.25
N GLU A 132 0.33 1.58 0.63
CA GLU A 132 0.73 1.41 -0.77
C GLU A 132 -0.14 2.28 -1.68
N GLU A 133 -1.47 2.24 -1.49
CA GLU A 133 -2.47 2.92 -2.33
C GLU A 133 -2.42 4.46 -2.27
N GLY A 134 -2.00 5.01 -1.13
CA GLY A 134 -2.05 6.46 -0.93
C GLY A 134 -0.69 7.13 -0.74
N ALA A 135 0.20 6.51 0.02
CA ALA A 135 1.45 7.12 0.46
C ALA A 135 2.69 6.53 -0.22
N ALA A 136 2.60 5.36 -0.85
CA ALA A 136 3.72 4.64 -1.45
C ALA A 136 4.91 4.49 -0.49
N THR A 137 4.67 4.06 0.75
CA THR A 137 5.66 4.06 1.84
C THR A 137 6.91 3.27 1.52
N LYS A 138 6.84 2.23 0.70
CA LYS A 138 8.02 1.48 0.25
C LYS A 138 9.09 2.37 -0.40
N ALA A 139 8.69 3.46 -1.08
CA ALA A 139 9.63 4.41 -1.65
C ALA A 139 10.38 5.18 -0.56
N PHE A 140 9.71 5.55 0.53
CA PHE A 140 10.34 6.19 1.69
C PHE A 140 11.25 5.22 2.43
N MET A 141 10.79 4.00 2.71
CA MET A 141 11.59 2.95 3.32
C MET A 141 12.85 2.62 2.50
N ALA A 142 12.74 2.60 1.17
CA ALA A 142 13.89 2.42 0.27
C ALA A 142 14.87 3.59 0.32
N ARG A 143 14.36 4.83 0.33
CA ARG A 143 15.17 6.05 0.51
C ARG A 143 15.94 6.00 1.83
N ASP A 144 15.31 5.56 2.90
CA ASP A 144 15.89 5.51 4.24
C ASP A 144 16.80 4.28 4.46
N GLY A 145 16.97 3.46 3.39
CA GLY A 145 17.92 2.35 3.38
C GLY A 145 17.42 1.07 4.06
N VAL A 146 16.12 0.98 4.38
CA VAL A 146 15.51 -0.16 5.10
C VAL A 146 15.85 -1.51 4.47
N PHE A 147 15.89 -1.59 3.14
CA PHE A 147 16.11 -2.84 2.41
C PHE A 147 17.59 -3.14 2.12
N ALA A 148 18.52 -2.26 2.54
CA ALA A 148 19.94 -2.41 2.20
C ALA A 148 20.62 -3.64 2.81
N GLU A 149 20.06 -4.21 3.89
CA GLU A 149 20.59 -5.45 4.49
C GLU A 149 20.20 -6.71 3.70
N CYS A 150 19.22 -6.64 2.81
CA CYS A 150 18.71 -7.79 2.06
C CYS A 150 19.60 -8.12 0.87
N ASP A 151 19.91 -9.41 0.68
CA ASP A 151 20.53 -9.90 -0.55
C ASP A 151 19.50 -9.99 -1.70
N ALA A 152 18.22 -10.20 -1.36
CA ALA A 152 17.09 -10.12 -2.26
C ALA A 152 15.82 -9.71 -1.50
N ALA A 153 14.93 -8.96 -2.16
CA ALA A 153 13.61 -8.64 -1.65
C ALA A 153 12.53 -9.12 -2.63
N LEU A 154 11.49 -9.74 -2.10
CA LEU A 154 10.41 -10.35 -2.87
C LEU A 154 9.07 -9.74 -2.43
N THR A 155 8.23 -9.51 -3.40
CA THR A 155 6.82 -9.18 -3.20
C THR A 155 5.96 -10.02 -4.12
N TRP A 156 4.67 -10.09 -3.85
CA TRP A 156 3.70 -10.69 -4.76
C TRP A 156 2.42 -9.84 -4.76
N HIS A 157 1.58 -10.03 -5.73
CA HIS A 157 0.28 -9.36 -5.78
C HIS A 157 -0.78 -10.34 -6.27
N PRO A 158 -1.99 -10.36 -5.66
CA PRO A 158 -3.10 -11.15 -6.17
C PRO A 158 -3.39 -10.83 -7.64
N GLY A 159 -3.61 -11.85 -8.44
CA GLY A 159 -3.87 -11.71 -9.88
C GLY A 159 -4.62 -12.92 -10.42
N ASN A 160 -4.96 -12.89 -11.70
CA ASN A 160 -5.71 -13.94 -12.39
C ASN A 160 -4.83 -15.02 -13.03
N VAL A 161 -3.52 -14.92 -12.90
CA VAL A 161 -2.54 -15.88 -13.41
C VAL A 161 -1.39 -16.07 -12.44
N ASN A 162 -0.81 -17.27 -12.42
CA ASN A 162 0.42 -17.55 -11.70
C ASN A 162 1.59 -17.23 -12.61
N GLN A 163 2.39 -16.23 -12.26
CA GLN A 163 3.56 -15.81 -13.03
C GLN A 163 4.63 -15.22 -12.14
N VAL A 164 5.87 -15.24 -12.61
CA VAL A 164 6.95 -14.44 -12.07
C VAL A 164 7.17 -13.26 -13.01
N THR A 165 7.04 -12.05 -12.50
CA THR A 165 7.30 -10.83 -13.25
C THR A 165 8.64 -10.25 -12.87
N SER A 166 9.45 -9.93 -13.86
CA SER A 166 10.63 -9.10 -13.73
C SER A 166 10.50 -7.98 -14.76
N GLY A 167 10.44 -6.75 -14.32
CA GLY A 167 10.21 -5.64 -15.23
C GLY A 167 10.34 -4.31 -14.50
N THR A 168 10.04 -3.26 -15.23
CA THR A 168 9.96 -1.90 -14.71
C THR A 168 8.51 -1.47 -14.54
N CYS A 169 8.25 -0.60 -13.59
CA CYS A 169 7.00 0.14 -13.48
C CYS A 169 7.25 1.63 -13.72
N ASN A 170 6.19 2.35 -14.04
CA ASN A 170 6.27 3.80 -14.17
C ASN A 170 6.51 4.45 -12.80
N THR A 171 7.30 5.52 -12.79
CA THR A 171 7.38 6.41 -11.64
C THR A 171 6.01 7.05 -11.41
N CYS A 172 5.53 7.02 -10.18
CA CYS A 172 4.32 7.71 -9.77
C CYS A 172 4.67 9.03 -9.06
N ILE A 173 4.07 10.13 -9.52
CA ILE A 173 4.14 11.43 -8.86
C ILE A 173 2.71 11.91 -8.62
N GLN A 174 2.36 12.13 -7.36
CA GLN A 174 1.07 12.69 -6.97
C GLN A 174 1.26 14.11 -6.47
N THR A 175 0.44 15.04 -6.97
CA THR A 175 0.52 16.46 -6.63
C THR A 175 -0.88 17.00 -6.37
N GLU A 176 -1.04 17.68 -5.27
CA GLU A 176 -2.23 18.47 -4.95
C GLU A 176 -2.01 19.92 -5.32
N TYR A 177 -2.96 20.49 -6.06
CA TYR A 177 -2.96 21.92 -6.44
C TYR A 177 -4.15 22.58 -5.79
N LYS A 178 -3.90 23.60 -4.98
CA LYS A 178 -4.93 24.42 -4.33
C LYS A 178 -5.00 25.77 -4.98
N PHE A 179 -6.18 26.14 -5.45
CA PHE A 179 -6.49 27.46 -5.97
C PHE A 179 -7.36 28.22 -4.96
N THR A 180 -7.20 29.54 -4.91
CA THR A 180 -8.00 30.41 -4.05
C THR A 180 -8.52 31.57 -4.87
N GLY A 181 -9.84 31.70 -4.93
CA GLY A 181 -10.53 32.75 -5.67
C GLY A 181 -10.72 34.02 -4.88
N VAL A 182 -11.33 35.02 -5.54
CA VAL A 182 -11.80 36.28 -4.93
C VAL A 182 -13.28 36.39 -5.23
N ALA A 183 -14.09 36.33 -4.16
CA ALA A 183 -15.54 36.48 -4.30
C ALA A 183 -15.95 37.90 -4.73
N SER A 184 -16.94 38.01 -5.62
CA SER A 184 -17.58 39.26 -6.00
C SER A 184 -19.04 39.01 -6.35
N HIS A 185 -19.84 40.10 -6.40
CA HIS A 185 -21.22 40.00 -6.81
C HIS A 185 -21.29 39.73 -8.32
N ALA A 186 -21.86 38.62 -8.72
CA ALA A 186 -21.86 38.13 -10.10
C ALA A 186 -22.51 39.09 -11.13
N ALA A 187 -23.53 39.87 -10.72
CA ALA A 187 -24.19 40.84 -11.58
C ALA A 187 -23.68 42.29 -11.35
N GLY A 188 -23.26 42.62 -10.11
CA GLY A 188 -22.92 44.02 -9.76
C GLY A 188 -21.45 44.38 -9.96
N ALA A 189 -20.54 43.43 -9.86
CA ALA A 189 -19.10 43.66 -9.98
C ALA A 189 -18.34 42.40 -10.41
N PRO A 190 -18.71 41.76 -11.51
CA PRO A 190 -18.09 40.51 -11.95
C PRO A 190 -16.59 40.65 -12.28
N ASP A 191 -16.19 41.85 -12.74
CA ASP A 191 -14.81 42.19 -13.08
C ASP A 191 -13.86 42.18 -11.87
N LYS A 192 -14.38 42.27 -10.66
CA LYS A 192 -13.61 42.25 -9.41
C LYS A 192 -13.39 40.85 -8.86
N GLY A 193 -14.11 39.86 -9.37
CA GLY A 193 -13.98 38.48 -8.96
C GLY A 193 -12.83 37.76 -9.63
N ARG A 194 -12.42 36.66 -9.02
CA ARG A 194 -11.54 35.62 -9.61
C ARG A 194 -12.12 34.30 -9.16
N TYR A 195 -12.51 33.50 -10.13
CA TYR A 195 -13.15 32.21 -9.88
C TYR A 195 -12.07 31.11 -9.82
N ASP A 196 -11.94 30.47 -8.66
CA ASP A 196 -10.94 29.42 -8.44
C ASP A 196 -11.19 28.19 -9.30
N LEU A 197 -12.44 27.81 -9.51
CA LEU A 197 -12.79 26.71 -10.39
C LEU A 197 -12.33 26.94 -11.84
N ASP A 198 -12.39 28.18 -12.33
CA ASP A 198 -11.87 28.50 -13.68
C ASP A 198 -10.39 28.14 -13.81
N ALA A 199 -9.61 28.37 -12.76
CA ALA A 199 -8.18 28.02 -12.74
C ALA A 199 -7.98 26.50 -12.77
N VAL A 200 -8.79 25.74 -12.04
CA VAL A 200 -8.78 24.26 -12.06
C VAL A 200 -9.12 23.76 -13.45
N GLU A 201 -10.17 24.28 -14.07
CA GLU A 201 -10.61 23.88 -15.42
C GLU A 201 -9.55 24.19 -16.48
N LEU A 202 -8.95 25.38 -16.43
CA LEU A 202 -7.88 25.75 -17.35
C LEU A 202 -6.66 24.83 -17.21
N MET A 203 -6.29 24.48 -15.99
CA MET A 203 -5.21 23.53 -15.74
C MET A 203 -5.57 22.13 -16.34
N ASN A 204 -6.77 21.66 -16.10
CA ASN A 204 -7.24 20.36 -16.61
C ASN A 204 -7.25 20.32 -18.14
N ILE A 205 -7.69 21.41 -18.80
CA ILE A 205 -7.62 21.56 -20.26
C ILE A 205 -6.17 21.55 -20.74
N GLY A 206 -5.28 22.27 -20.05
CA GLY A 206 -3.84 22.26 -20.39
C GLY A 206 -3.23 20.87 -20.33
N VAL A 207 -3.60 20.07 -19.32
CA VAL A 207 -3.18 18.67 -19.19
C VAL A 207 -3.64 17.81 -20.41
N GLN A 208 -4.84 18.05 -20.96
CA GLN A 208 -5.29 17.31 -22.15
C GLN A 208 -4.40 17.60 -23.36
N PHE A 209 -4.02 18.86 -23.58
CA PHE A 209 -3.10 19.21 -24.68
C PHE A 209 -1.69 18.63 -24.47
N LEU A 210 -1.23 18.53 -23.22
CA LEU A 210 0.06 17.93 -22.92
C LEU A 210 0.15 16.45 -23.33
N ARG A 211 -0.98 15.72 -23.37
CA ARG A 211 -1.01 14.29 -23.71
C ARG A 211 -0.42 13.99 -25.07
N GLU A 212 -0.52 14.92 -26.02
CA GLU A 212 0.05 14.78 -27.38
C GLU A 212 1.59 14.82 -27.39
N HIS A 213 2.19 15.34 -26.33
CA HIS A 213 3.63 15.59 -26.22
C HIS A 213 4.31 14.71 -25.18
N MET A 214 3.61 13.69 -24.69
CA MET A 214 4.13 12.74 -23.68
C MET A 214 4.59 11.44 -24.35
N PRO A 215 5.58 10.73 -23.79
CA PRO A 215 5.89 9.37 -24.20
C PRO A 215 4.67 8.45 -24.05
N ASP A 216 4.50 7.47 -24.95
CA ASP A 216 3.39 6.52 -24.94
C ASP A 216 3.28 5.72 -23.61
N SER A 217 4.38 5.56 -22.90
CA SER A 217 4.43 4.91 -21.58
C SER A 217 3.94 5.79 -20.43
N ALA A 218 3.89 7.13 -20.61
CA ALA A 218 3.44 8.04 -19.55
C ALA A 218 1.92 8.07 -19.41
N ARG A 219 1.44 8.37 -18.23
CA ARG A 219 0.02 8.56 -17.92
C ARG A 219 -0.16 9.78 -17.01
N ILE A 220 -1.24 10.53 -17.24
CA ILE A 220 -1.70 11.61 -16.36
C ILE A 220 -3.18 11.40 -16.06
N HIS A 221 -3.50 11.43 -14.78
CA HIS A 221 -4.87 11.42 -14.26
C HIS A 221 -5.04 12.59 -13.31
N TYR A 222 -6.26 13.10 -13.17
CA TYR A 222 -6.60 14.12 -12.19
C TYR A 222 -8.02 13.89 -11.68
N SER A 223 -8.29 14.40 -10.48
CA SER A 223 -9.63 14.51 -9.90
C SER A 223 -9.75 15.86 -9.22
N ILE A 224 -10.97 16.40 -9.18
CA ILE A 224 -11.31 17.58 -8.41
C ILE A 224 -11.84 17.06 -7.07
N THR A 225 -11.28 17.53 -5.96
CA THR A 225 -11.56 17.02 -4.62
C THR A 225 -12.47 17.92 -3.79
N ASP A 226 -12.56 19.21 -4.10
CA ASP A 226 -13.40 20.21 -3.41
C ASP A 226 -14.25 21.01 -4.41
#